data_bd727a630d89f5beaf2a2d6ab08f7c2d
#
_entry.id   bd727a630d89f5beaf2a2d6ab08f7c2d
#
_cell.length_a   1.000
_cell.length_b   1.000
_cell.length_c   1.000
_cell.angle_alpha   90.00
_cell.angle_beta   90.00
_cell.angle_gamma   90.00
#
_symmetry.space_group_name_H-M   'P 1'
#
loop_
_entity.id
_entity.type
_entity.pdbx_description
1 polymer ?
#
loop_
_entity_poly.entity_id
_entity_poly.type
_entity_poly.pdbx_seq_one_letter_code
_entity_poly.pdbx_strand_id
1 'polypeptide(L)'
;MGGLFEYVKMAVQNIRANKGRSFLTMLGIIIGIASVIAIVSIGEGTKNQMNSEIDGIGSGLIAIDVSSEAMTEDEWITPDDVQEIRKLDTVGGVSVSNNYDGETVTGKGNFSIMLTGEGPDAKMINNSEMKYGSYFGEAEIEEGKNVCVISDADAKKLFGTEDVVGMSLDITCYDSSKSFRIIGVTTQKENGTFVNYTYDGMPVTVNVPYSSMDDLVGGTDEFYSITVVQADKTLDSQIVASQVVHVLEKRHQCAGEDY
;
A
#
# COMPACT_ATOMS: atom_id res chain seq x y z
N MET A 1 -4.58 -37.57 57.57
CA MET A 1 -3.83 -36.48 56.89
C MET A 1 -2.31 -36.58 57.05
N GLY A 2 -1.76 -37.57 57.79
CA GLY A 2 -0.30 -37.70 57.97
C GLY A 2 0.46 -38.26 56.79
N GLY A 3 -0.13 -39.13 55.96
CA GLY A 3 0.62 -39.82 54.89
C GLY A 3 1.05 -38.92 53.70
N LEU A 4 0.26 -37.91 53.32
CA LEU A 4 0.61 -37.03 52.20
C LEU A 4 1.83 -36.17 52.52
N PHE A 5 1.96 -35.70 53.75
CA PHE A 5 3.08 -34.88 54.18
C PHE A 5 4.38 -35.72 54.28
N GLU A 6 4.27 -37.00 54.65
CA GLU A 6 5.40 -37.92 54.67
C GLU A 6 5.93 -38.23 53.24
N TYR A 7 5.01 -38.44 52.26
CA TYR A 7 5.41 -38.66 50.87
C TYR A 7 6.09 -37.41 50.26
N VAL A 8 5.58 -36.21 50.54
CA VAL A 8 6.24 -34.95 50.12
C VAL A 8 7.63 -34.81 50.75
N LYS A 9 7.77 -35.12 52.03
CA LYS A 9 9.06 -35.04 52.73
C LYS A 9 10.08 -36.03 52.15
N MET A 10 9.65 -37.28 51.85
CA MET A 10 10.49 -38.28 51.19
C MET A 10 10.91 -37.84 49.78
N ALA A 11 10.00 -37.27 48.98
CA ALA A 11 10.28 -36.76 47.65
C ALA A 11 11.34 -35.64 47.69
N VAL A 12 11.21 -34.68 48.62
CA VAL A 12 12.18 -33.61 48.81
C VAL A 12 13.56 -34.14 49.26
N GLN A 13 13.57 -35.16 50.11
CA GLN A 13 14.84 -35.81 50.53
C GLN A 13 15.51 -36.51 49.36
N ASN A 14 14.77 -37.22 48.48
CA ASN A 14 15.30 -37.87 47.28
C ASN A 14 15.89 -36.86 46.28
N ILE A 15 15.21 -35.71 46.08
CA ILE A 15 15.68 -34.61 45.24
C ILE A 15 17.00 -34.05 45.81
N ARG A 16 17.10 -33.86 47.16
CA ARG A 16 18.29 -33.37 47.82
C ARG A 16 19.46 -34.38 47.80
N ALA A 17 19.16 -35.67 47.82
CA ALA A 17 20.18 -36.72 47.74
C ALA A 17 20.82 -36.84 46.35
N ASN A 18 20.06 -36.50 45.29
CA ASN A 18 20.50 -36.59 43.89
C ASN A 18 20.42 -35.22 43.17
N LYS A 19 20.95 -34.16 43.78
CA LYS A 19 20.84 -32.77 43.31
C LYS A 19 21.22 -32.56 41.85
N GLY A 20 22.31 -33.18 41.37
CA GLY A 20 22.75 -33.00 39.97
C GLY A 20 21.79 -33.58 38.96
N ARG A 21 21.26 -34.78 39.19
CA ARG A 21 20.30 -35.41 38.26
C ARG A 21 18.98 -34.68 38.27
N SER A 22 18.48 -34.32 39.47
CA SER A 22 17.20 -33.57 39.58
C SER A 22 17.29 -32.18 38.96
N PHE A 23 18.41 -31.50 39.11
CA PHE A 23 18.64 -30.19 38.48
C PHE A 23 18.68 -30.29 36.96
N LEU A 24 19.40 -31.28 36.39
CA LEU A 24 19.48 -31.47 34.94
C LEU A 24 18.11 -31.82 34.32
N THR A 25 17.32 -32.66 35.00
CA THR A 25 15.97 -32.99 34.49
C THR A 25 15.02 -31.80 34.55
N MET A 26 15.03 -31.03 35.65
CA MET A 26 14.23 -29.81 35.75
C MET A 26 14.68 -28.76 34.72
N LEU A 27 15.98 -28.59 34.54
CA LEU A 27 16.52 -27.67 33.53
C LEU A 27 16.06 -28.04 32.12
N GLY A 28 16.08 -29.35 31.75
CA GLY A 28 15.61 -29.83 30.48
C GLY A 28 14.11 -29.53 30.23
N ILE A 29 13.27 -29.73 31.24
CA ILE A 29 11.85 -29.41 31.16
C ILE A 29 11.63 -27.92 31.02
N ILE A 30 12.33 -27.09 31.82
CA ILE A 30 12.20 -25.63 31.75
C ILE A 30 12.60 -25.11 30.36
N ILE A 31 13.74 -25.56 29.82
CA ILE A 31 14.20 -25.16 28.48
C ILE A 31 13.19 -25.61 27.42
N GLY A 32 12.67 -26.84 27.52
CA GLY A 32 11.68 -27.35 26.58
C GLY A 32 10.41 -26.50 26.56
N ILE A 33 9.82 -26.20 27.71
CA ILE A 33 8.62 -25.38 27.82
C ILE A 33 8.89 -23.93 27.38
N ALA A 34 10.00 -23.34 27.81
CA ALA A 34 10.38 -21.98 27.44
C ALA A 34 10.57 -21.83 25.93
N SER A 35 11.16 -22.84 25.27
CA SER A 35 11.35 -22.85 23.82
C SER A 35 10.01 -22.87 23.07
N VAL A 36 9.06 -23.69 23.51
CA VAL A 36 7.72 -23.74 22.89
C VAL A 36 6.98 -22.42 23.06
N ILE A 37 7.01 -21.86 24.28
CA ILE A 37 6.37 -20.54 24.53
C ILE A 37 7.00 -19.46 23.64
N ALA A 38 8.34 -19.43 23.55
CA ALA A 38 9.04 -18.45 22.73
C ALA A 38 8.66 -18.56 21.25
N ILE A 39 8.60 -19.78 20.69
CA ILE A 39 8.22 -20.00 19.27
C ILE A 39 6.80 -19.55 19.02
N VAL A 40 5.85 -19.93 19.89
CA VAL A 40 4.44 -19.55 19.74
C VAL A 40 4.27 -18.03 19.85
N SER A 41 4.94 -17.40 20.85
CA SER A 41 4.87 -15.96 21.05
C SER A 41 5.44 -15.17 19.87
N ILE A 42 6.56 -15.62 19.28
CA ILE A 42 7.13 -15.01 18.08
C ILE A 42 6.15 -15.18 16.89
N GLY A 43 5.58 -16.38 16.72
CA GLY A 43 4.63 -16.64 15.64
C GLY A 43 3.39 -15.76 15.73
N GLU A 44 2.77 -15.63 16.90
CA GLU A 44 1.63 -14.73 17.12
C GLU A 44 2.02 -13.25 16.97
N GLY A 45 3.17 -12.86 17.48
CA GLY A 45 3.68 -11.49 17.33
C GLY A 45 3.86 -11.11 15.85
N THR A 46 4.49 -12.00 15.06
CA THR A 46 4.68 -11.79 13.62
C THR A 46 3.35 -11.72 12.87
N LYS A 47 2.41 -12.61 13.18
CA LYS A 47 1.08 -12.61 12.57
C LYS A 47 0.32 -11.30 12.86
N ASN A 48 0.35 -10.84 14.11
CA ASN A 48 -0.31 -9.59 14.50
C ASN A 48 0.34 -8.38 13.84
N GLN A 49 1.66 -8.37 13.70
CA GLN A 49 2.38 -7.32 13.01
C GLN A 49 2.04 -7.30 11.52
N MET A 50 2.04 -8.47 10.85
CA MET A 50 1.63 -8.58 9.45
C MET A 50 0.18 -8.10 9.24
N ASN A 51 -0.75 -8.51 10.09
CA ASN A 51 -2.14 -8.04 10.01
C ASN A 51 -2.23 -6.52 10.19
N SER A 52 -1.49 -5.95 11.16
CA SER A 52 -1.45 -4.50 11.39
C SER A 52 -0.86 -3.73 10.20
N GLU A 53 0.12 -4.31 9.51
CA GLU A 53 0.70 -3.71 8.29
C GLU A 53 -0.26 -3.79 7.11
N ILE A 54 -0.93 -4.92 6.91
CA ILE A 54 -2.00 -5.08 5.91
C ILE A 54 -3.15 -4.12 6.19
N ASP A 55 -3.58 -3.98 7.44
CA ASP A 55 -4.59 -3.01 7.86
C ASP A 55 -4.13 -1.55 7.64
N GLY A 56 -2.84 -1.30 7.76
CA GLY A 56 -2.21 0.00 7.52
C GLY A 56 -2.14 0.38 6.03
N ILE A 57 -2.02 -0.60 5.14
CA ILE A 57 -2.06 -0.42 3.68
C ILE A 57 -3.51 -0.20 3.20
N GLY A 58 -4.50 -0.62 3.97
CA GLY A 58 -5.92 -0.54 3.66
C GLY A 58 -6.50 -1.94 3.48
N SER A 59 -7.04 -2.52 4.54
CA SER A 59 -7.81 -3.76 4.44
C SER A 59 -9.01 -3.55 3.52
N GLY A 60 -9.22 -4.47 2.58
CA GLY A 60 -10.30 -4.37 1.59
C GLY A 60 -9.88 -3.74 0.27
N LEU A 61 -8.57 -3.66 -0.02
CA LEU A 61 -8.05 -3.32 -1.34
C LEU A 61 -8.02 -4.56 -2.23
N ILE A 62 -8.49 -4.39 -3.46
CA ILE A 62 -8.49 -5.42 -4.50
C ILE A 62 -7.81 -4.80 -5.72
N ALA A 63 -6.69 -5.38 -6.16
CA ALA A 63 -6.07 -5.02 -7.42
C ALA A 63 -6.69 -5.88 -8.53
N ILE A 64 -7.01 -5.26 -9.64
CA ILE A 64 -7.51 -5.91 -10.85
C ILE A 64 -6.62 -5.43 -11.99
N ASP A 65 -5.97 -6.38 -12.62
CA ASP A 65 -5.01 -6.14 -13.69
C ASP A 65 -5.54 -6.76 -14.98
N VAL A 66 -5.29 -6.11 -16.10
CA VAL A 66 -5.54 -6.68 -17.43
C VAL A 66 -4.59 -7.86 -17.63
N SER A 67 -5.10 -9.01 -18.07
CA SER A 67 -4.29 -10.21 -18.29
C SER A 67 -3.22 -9.97 -19.35
N SER A 68 -2.03 -10.50 -19.12
CA SER A 68 -0.92 -10.40 -20.09
C SER A 68 -1.16 -11.16 -21.40
N GLU A 69 -2.18 -12.02 -21.44
CA GLU A 69 -2.58 -12.74 -22.65
C GLU A 69 -3.59 -11.94 -23.49
N ALA A 70 -4.25 -10.96 -22.88
CA ALA A 70 -5.29 -10.11 -23.44
C ALA A 70 -4.75 -8.73 -23.91
N MET A 71 -3.55 -8.66 -24.46
CA MET A 71 -2.91 -7.39 -24.87
C MET A 71 -3.42 -6.85 -26.20
N THR A 72 -4.72 -6.78 -26.42
CA THR A 72 -5.28 -5.95 -27.48
C THR A 72 -5.74 -4.60 -26.90
N GLU A 73 -5.57 -3.51 -27.63
CA GLU A 73 -5.91 -2.15 -27.16
C GLU A 73 -7.39 -2.02 -26.75
N ASP A 74 -8.27 -2.91 -27.22
CA ASP A 74 -9.70 -2.93 -26.90
C ASP A 74 -10.02 -3.49 -25.49
N GLU A 75 -9.04 -4.04 -24.77
CA GLU A 75 -9.24 -4.73 -23.47
C GLU A 75 -8.74 -3.90 -22.28
N TRP A 76 -8.19 -2.75 -22.51
CA TRP A 76 -7.69 -1.87 -21.44
C TRP A 76 -8.84 -1.18 -20.72
N ILE A 77 -8.67 -1.01 -19.43
CA ILE A 77 -9.68 -0.37 -18.58
C ILE A 77 -9.71 1.13 -18.88
N THR A 78 -10.91 1.67 -19.11
CA THR A 78 -11.12 3.07 -19.46
C THR A 78 -11.70 3.88 -18.28
N PRO A 79 -11.66 5.24 -18.33
CA PRO A 79 -12.33 6.08 -17.32
C PRO A 79 -13.83 5.77 -17.17
N ASP A 80 -14.51 5.41 -18.27
CA ASP A 80 -15.92 5.05 -18.25
C ASP A 80 -16.17 3.73 -17.48
N ASP A 81 -15.23 2.78 -17.56
CA ASP A 81 -15.29 1.53 -16.80
C ASP A 81 -15.13 1.81 -15.29
N VAL A 82 -14.18 2.67 -14.94
CA VAL A 82 -13.98 3.12 -13.56
C VAL A 82 -15.25 3.74 -12.99
N GLN A 83 -15.96 4.56 -13.78
CA GLN A 83 -17.22 5.16 -13.34
C GLN A 83 -18.34 4.14 -13.15
N GLU A 84 -18.43 3.12 -14.02
CA GLU A 84 -19.42 2.05 -13.87
C GLU A 84 -19.12 1.16 -12.65
N ILE A 85 -17.85 0.85 -12.41
CA ILE A 85 -17.42 0.09 -11.22
C ILE A 85 -17.74 0.86 -9.94
N ARG A 86 -17.53 2.18 -9.89
CA ARG A 86 -17.88 3.04 -8.74
C ARG A 86 -19.37 3.04 -8.38
N LYS A 87 -20.26 2.64 -9.30
CA LYS A 87 -21.72 2.53 -9.02
C LYS A 87 -22.12 1.27 -8.29
N LEU A 88 -21.22 0.30 -8.14
CA LEU A 88 -21.49 -0.93 -7.41
C LEU A 88 -21.59 -0.64 -5.90
N ASP A 89 -22.66 -1.10 -5.26
CA ASP A 89 -22.87 -0.93 -3.80
C ASP A 89 -21.77 -1.57 -2.95
N THR A 90 -21.05 -2.52 -3.52
CA THR A 90 -19.95 -3.25 -2.86
C THR A 90 -18.60 -2.53 -2.97
N VAL A 91 -18.53 -1.47 -3.77
CA VAL A 91 -17.33 -0.68 -4.05
C VAL A 91 -17.38 0.64 -3.29
N GLY A 92 -16.37 0.91 -2.48
CA GLY A 92 -16.21 2.17 -1.74
C GLY A 92 -15.42 3.22 -2.49
N GLY A 93 -14.62 2.82 -3.46
CA GLY A 93 -13.82 3.70 -4.31
C GLY A 93 -12.96 2.92 -5.29
N VAL A 94 -12.54 3.62 -6.35
CA VAL A 94 -11.67 3.06 -7.40
C VAL A 94 -10.60 4.08 -7.74
N SER A 95 -9.36 3.65 -7.83
CA SER A 95 -8.28 4.45 -8.40
C SER A 95 -7.52 3.67 -9.45
N VAL A 96 -7.07 4.42 -10.42
CA VAL A 96 -6.13 3.98 -11.44
C VAL A 96 -4.72 4.35 -11.00
N SER A 97 -3.70 3.70 -11.55
CA SER A 97 -2.30 4.04 -11.27
C SER A 97 -1.46 3.79 -12.52
N ASN A 98 -1.03 4.87 -13.16
CA ASN A 98 -0.07 4.84 -14.26
C ASN A 98 1.22 5.47 -13.80
N ASN A 99 2.34 4.76 -13.93
CA ASN A 99 3.65 5.19 -13.48
C ASN A 99 4.57 5.47 -14.67
N TYR A 100 5.25 6.61 -14.63
CA TYR A 100 6.21 7.02 -15.64
C TYR A 100 7.49 7.56 -14.99
N ASP A 101 8.61 7.20 -15.58
CA ASP A 101 9.89 7.75 -15.15
C ASP A 101 10.09 9.15 -15.73
N GLY A 102 10.58 10.05 -14.91
CA GLY A 102 10.85 11.43 -15.29
C GLY A 102 11.98 12.04 -14.48
N GLU A 103 12.25 13.28 -14.77
CA GLU A 103 13.28 14.08 -14.10
C GLU A 103 12.75 15.44 -13.73
N THR A 104 13.31 16.01 -12.67
CA THR A 104 13.06 17.40 -12.26
C THR A 104 14.36 18.07 -11.84
N VAL A 105 14.43 19.37 -12.08
CA VAL A 105 15.55 20.22 -11.67
C VAL A 105 15.05 21.25 -10.68
N THR A 106 15.64 21.26 -9.50
CA THR A 106 15.32 22.25 -8.46
C THR A 106 16.60 23.00 -8.04
N GLY A 107 16.45 23.98 -7.16
CA GLY A 107 17.62 24.67 -6.58
C GLY A 107 18.54 23.75 -5.74
N LYS A 108 18.13 22.52 -5.47
CA LYS A 108 18.93 21.50 -4.77
C LYS A 108 19.67 20.53 -5.69
N GLY A 109 19.34 20.52 -6.98
CA GLY A 109 19.96 19.65 -7.98
C GLY A 109 18.95 18.97 -8.91
N ASN A 110 19.43 17.95 -9.61
CA ASN A 110 18.63 17.10 -10.49
C ASN A 110 18.15 15.88 -9.71
N PHE A 111 16.89 15.52 -9.88
CA PHE A 111 16.29 14.38 -9.23
C PHE A 111 15.53 13.53 -10.25
N SER A 112 15.71 12.22 -10.16
CA SER A 112 14.83 11.27 -10.83
C SER A 112 13.49 11.23 -10.07
N ILE A 113 12.41 11.24 -10.83
CA ILE A 113 11.05 11.15 -10.26
C ILE A 113 10.32 9.95 -10.84
N MET A 114 9.41 9.43 -10.05
CA MET A 114 8.35 8.53 -10.47
C MET A 114 7.06 9.34 -10.49
N LEU A 115 6.59 9.67 -11.69
CA LEU A 115 5.34 10.38 -11.89
C LEU A 115 4.21 9.37 -11.88
N THR A 116 3.31 9.49 -10.92
CA THR A 116 2.17 8.58 -10.74
C THR A 116 0.88 9.31 -11.06
N GLY A 117 0.23 8.91 -12.14
CA GLY A 117 -1.11 9.37 -12.49
C GLY A 117 -2.16 8.59 -11.71
N GLU A 118 -2.97 9.28 -10.94
CA GLU A 118 -3.93 8.65 -10.03
C GLU A 118 -5.36 9.13 -10.27
N GLY A 119 -6.31 8.28 -9.88
CA GLY A 119 -7.75 8.58 -9.90
C GLY A 119 -8.24 9.37 -8.68
N PRO A 120 -9.55 9.71 -8.63
CA PRO A 120 -10.12 10.60 -7.62
C PRO A 120 -10.12 10.01 -6.20
N ASP A 121 -10.14 8.68 -6.08
CA ASP A 121 -10.19 8.00 -4.78
C ASP A 121 -8.81 7.59 -4.26
N ALA A 122 -7.72 8.02 -4.94
CA ALA A 122 -6.35 7.67 -4.61
C ALA A 122 -5.96 8.01 -3.16
N LYS A 123 -6.41 9.16 -2.65
CA LYS A 123 -6.17 9.54 -1.25
C LYS A 123 -6.66 8.49 -0.26
N MET A 124 -7.85 7.93 -0.52
CA MET A 124 -8.47 6.90 0.33
C MET A 124 -7.75 5.57 0.17
N ILE A 125 -7.46 5.18 -1.07
CA ILE A 125 -6.77 3.93 -1.41
C ILE A 125 -5.37 3.89 -0.81
N ASN A 126 -4.60 4.96 -0.98
CA ASN A 126 -3.26 5.08 -0.42
C ASN A 126 -3.26 5.34 1.09
N ASN A 127 -4.46 5.49 1.68
CA ASN A 127 -4.62 5.87 3.09
C ASN A 127 -3.72 7.08 3.44
N SER A 128 -3.70 8.09 2.55
CA SER A 128 -2.78 9.22 2.64
C SER A 128 -3.24 10.22 3.70
N GLU A 129 -2.37 10.49 4.66
CA GLU A 129 -2.58 11.52 5.67
C GLU A 129 -1.98 12.84 5.19
N MET A 130 -2.82 13.89 5.13
CA MET A 130 -2.37 15.21 4.68
C MET A 130 -1.67 15.96 5.80
N LYS A 131 -0.46 16.43 5.53
CA LYS A 131 0.30 17.32 6.43
C LYS A 131 0.03 18.79 6.12
N TYR A 132 0.02 19.15 4.84
CA TYR A 132 -0.27 20.49 4.35
C TYR A 132 -1.17 20.41 3.11
N GLY A 133 -2.04 21.38 2.92
CA GLY A 133 -2.89 21.52 1.75
C GLY A 133 -3.96 20.43 1.62
N SER A 134 -4.27 20.04 0.40
CA SER A 134 -5.31 19.04 0.06
C SER A 134 -4.83 18.10 -1.03
N TYR A 135 -5.45 16.92 -1.10
CA TYR A 135 -5.32 16.03 -2.25
C TYR A 135 -6.22 16.51 -3.38
N PHE A 136 -5.90 16.15 -4.62
CA PHE A 136 -6.78 16.38 -5.77
C PHE A 136 -7.97 15.40 -5.74
N GLY A 137 -9.04 15.81 -6.37
CA GLY A 137 -10.26 15.01 -6.47
C GLY A 137 -10.79 15.00 -7.91
N GLU A 138 -12.06 14.65 -8.04
CA GLU A 138 -12.74 14.51 -9.33
C GLU A 138 -12.68 15.80 -10.19
N ALA A 139 -12.87 16.97 -9.57
CA ALA A 139 -12.82 18.25 -10.28
C ALA A 139 -11.45 18.55 -10.93
N GLU A 140 -10.35 18.23 -10.24
CA GLU A 140 -9.00 18.41 -10.77
C GLU A 140 -8.73 17.44 -11.93
N ILE A 141 -9.29 16.22 -11.86
CA ILE A 141 -9.17 15.20 -12.90
C ILE A 141 -10.00 15.57 -14.13
N GLU A 142 -11.27 15.95 -13.95
CA GLU A 142 -12.15 16.35 -15.05
C GLU A 142 -11.62 17.58 -15.81
N GLU A 143 -11.04 18.54 -15.08
CA GLU A 143 -10.46 19.74 -15.68
C GLU A 143 -9.03 19.56 -16.21
N GLY A 144 -8.40 18.39 -15.97
CA GLY A 144 -7.01 18.13 -16.36
C GLY A 144 -6.02 19.10 -15.73
N LYS A 145 -6.26 19.48 -14.45
CA LYS A 145 -5.43 20.49 -13.76
C LYS A 145 -4.01 19.99 -13.54
N ASN A 146 -3.04 20.84 -13.84
CA ASN A 146 -1.63 20.58 -13.60
C ASN A 146 -1.30 20.81 -12.11
N VAL A 147 -1.73 19.90 -11.26
CA VAL A 147 -1.50 19.92 -9.82
C VAL A 147 -0.82 18.63 -9.38
N CYS A 148 -0.09 18.69 -8.29
CA CYS A 148 0.56 17.51 -7.75
C CYS A 148 0.53 17.48 -6.22
N VAL A 149 0.71 16.26 -5.69
CA VAL A 149 0.87 15.94 -4.28
C VAL A 149 2.17 15.14 -4.11
N ILE A 150 2.96 15.50 -3.12
CA ILE A 150 4.23 14.84 -2.80
C ILE A 150 4.29 14.50 -1.31
N SER A 151 5.21 13.63 -0.91
CA SER A 151 5.46 13.35 0.51
C SER A 151 6.26 14.49 1.18
N ASP A 152 6.18 14.60 2.49
CA ASP A 152 6.98 15.55 3.27
C ASP A 152 8.49 15.29 3.17
N ALA A 153 8.88 14.01 3.08
CA ALA A 153 10.27 13.63 2.86
C ALA A 153 10.77 14.04 1.46
N ASP A 154 9.95 13.85 0.43
CA ASP A 154 10.26 14.28 -0.93
C ASP A 154 10.28 15.81 -1.07
N ALA A 155 9.35 16.52 -0.41
CA ALA A 155 9.37 17.97 -0.32
C ALA A 155 10.68 18.48 0.26
N LYS A 156 11.13 17.89 1.36
CA LYS A 156 12.40 18.21 2.02
C LYS A 156 13.62 17.91 1.13
N LYS A 157 13.57 16.80 0.38
CA LYS A 157 14.61 16.40 -0.57
C LYS A 157 14.71 17.40 -1.72
N LEU A 158 13.59 17.77 -2.33
CA LEU A 158 13.53 18.66 -3.49
C LEU A 158 13.77 20.14 -3.16
N PHE A 159 13.24 20.63 -2.05
CA PHE A 159 13.19 22.05 -1.73
C PHE A 159 13.94 22.42 -0.44
N GLY A 160 14.23 21.45 0.44
CA GLY A 160 14.85 21.68 1.75
C GLY A 160 13.87 22.08 2.85
N THR A 161 12.58 22.12 2.55
CA THR A 161 11.47 22.40 3.49
C THR A 161 10.30 21.48 3.18
N GLU A 162 9.45 21.25 4.17
CA GLU A 162 8.25 20.44 4.02
C GLU A 162 7.03 21.28 3.59
N ASP A 163 7.02 22.60 3.92
CA ASP A 163 5.94 23.50 3.52
C ASP A 163 6.25 24.08 2.12
N VAL A 164 5.73 23.39 1.12
CA VAL A 164 5.94 23.70 -0.31
C VAL A 164 4.63 23.90 -1.06
N VAL A 165 3.49 23.95 -0.35
CA VAL A 165 2.19 24.17 -1.00
C VAL A 165 2.16 25.49 -1.73
N GLY A 166 1.74 25.46 -3.00
CA GLY A 166 1.72 26.61 -3.89
C GLY A 166 2.98 26.80 -4.72
N MET A 167 4.06 26.07 -4.45
CA MET A 167 5.25 26.04 -5.32
C MET A 167 4.98 25.24 -6.59
N SER A 168 5.80 25.45 -7.61
CA SER A 168 5.73 24.70 -8.87
C SER A 168 6.90 23.76 -8.99
N LEU A 169 6.65 22.61 -9.63
CA LEU A 169 7.63 21.59 -9.95
C LEU A 169 7.56 21.32 -11.46
N ASP A 170 8.68 21.58 -12.15
CA ASP A 170 8.80 21.30 -13.58
C ASP A 170 9.25 19.85 -13.75
N ILE A 171 8.44 19.05 -14.45
CA ILE A 171 8.66 17.63 -14.66
C ILE A 171 8.91 17.39 -16.14
N THR A 172 9.97 16.67 -16.43
CA THR A 172 10.33 16.25 -17.79
C THR A 172 10.20 14.73 -17.88
N CYS A 173 9.35 14.26 -18.79
CA CYS A 173 9.26 12.85 -19.14
C CYS A 173 9.55 12.74 -20.65
N TYR A 174 10.44 11.85 -21.04
CA TYR A 174 10.90 11.72 -22.42
C TYR A 174 11.38 13.08 -22.99
N ASP A 175 10.74 13.55 -24.06
CA ASP A 175 11.07 14.83 -24.72
C ASP A 175 10.13 15.99 -24.35
N SER A 176 9.18 15.75 -23.42
CA SER A 176 8.16 16.72 -23.01
C SER A 176 8.40 17.20 -21.57
N SER A 177 8.10 18.47 -21.33
CA SER A 177 8.21 19.06 -19.98
C SER A 177 6.94 19.83 -19.63
N LYS A 178 6.47 19.67 -18.39
CA LYS A 178 5.25 20.30 -17.87
C LYS A 178 5.43 20.76 -16.44
N SER A 179 4.85 21.91 -16.11
CA SER A 179 4.89 22.48 -14.76
C SER A 179 3.65 22.08 -13.97
N PHE A 180 3.85 21.51 -12.79
CA PHE A 180 2.79 21.13 -11.86
C PHE A 180 2.85 21.99 -10.61
N ARG A 181 1.69 22.45 -10.12
CA ARG A 181 1.59 23.16 -8.87
C ARG A 181 1.38 22.21 -7.71
N ILE A 182 2.19 22.29 -6.69
CA ILE A 182 2.06 21.51 -5.46
C ILE A 182 0.85 22.04 -4.68
N ILE A 183 -0.18 21.21 -4.51
CA ILE A 183 -1.41 21.57 -3.77
C ILE A 183 -1.50 20.86 -2.42
N GLY A 184 -0.71 19.81 -2.22
CA GLY A 184 -0.71 19.05 -0.99
C GLY A 184 0.61 18.36 -0.70
N VAL A 185 0.84 18.16 0.59
CA VAL A 185 1.96 17.39 1.11
C VAL A 185 1.40 16.34 2.05
N THR A 186 1.72 15.08 1.79
CA THR A 186 1.34 13.96 2.63
C THR A 186 2.43 13.63 3.64
N THR A 187 2.05 13.05 4.77
CA THR A 187 2.99 12.48 5.71
C THR A 187 3.52 11.16 5.15
N GLN A 188 4.84 11.04 5.00
CA GLN A 188 5.43 9.76 4.67
C GLN A 188 5.26 8.81 5.86
N LYS A 189 4.63 7.65 5.62
CA LYS A 189 4.49 6.64 6.66
C LYS A 189 5.81 5.90 6.81
N GLU A 190 6.45 6.03 7.97
CA GLU A 190 7.72 5.33 8.29
C GLU A 190 7.52 3.86 8.65
N ASN A 191 6.27 3.40 8.79
CA ASN A 191 5.95 2.11 9.40
C ASN A 191 5.30 1.14 8.41
N GLY A 192 6.13 0.46 7.65
CA GLY A 192 5.76 -0.76 6.96
C GLY A 192 7.01 -1.56 6.67
N THR A 193 7.11 -2.75 7.24
CA THR A 193 8.25 -3.65 7.00
C THR A 193 8.42 -4.01 5.52
N PHE A 194 7.41 -3.74 4.71
CA PHE A 194 7.36 -4.11 3.29
C PHE A 194 7.34 -2.92 2.31
N VAL A 195 7.16 -1.67 2.75
CA VAL A 195 6.76 -0.57 1.85
C VAL A 195 7.75 0.59 1.74
N ASN A 196 8.70 0.79 2.63
CA ASN A 196 9.60 1.95 2.54
C ASN A 196 11.05 1.67 2.90
N TYR A 197 11.75 0.95 2.02
CA TYR A 197 13.20 1.10 1.98
C TYR A 197 13.56 2.37 1.21
N THR A 198 13.67 3.50 1.89
CA THR A 198 14.28 4.70 1.32
C THR A 198 15.79 4.48 1.28
N TYR A 199 16.35 4.30 0.11
CA TYR A 199 17.80 4.31 -0.10
C TYR A 199 18.21 5.58 -0.85
N ASP A 200 19.46 5.95 -0.66
CA ASP A 200 20.03 7.12 -1.35
C ASP A 200 20.01 6.86 -2.87
N GLY A 201 19.32 7.73 -3.62
CA GLY A 201 19.10 7.55 -5.07
C GLY A 201 17.70 7.05 -5.46
N MET A 202 16.80 6.77 -4.51
CA MET A 202 15.42 6.45 -4.83
C MET A 202 14.73 7.62 -5.53
N PRO A 203 13.97 7.39 -6.64
CA PRO A 203 13.19 8.44 -7.29
C PRO A 203 12.23 9.12 -6.31
N VAL A 204 11.97 10.38 -6.52
CA VAL A 204 10.92 11.12 -5.81
C VAL A 204 9.58 10.75 -6.41
N THR A 205 8.60 10.39 -5.59
CA THR A 205 7.26 10.10 -6.08
C THR A 205 6.43 11.38 -6.15
N VAL A 206 5.85 11.63 -7.32
CA VAL A 206 4.98 12.79 -7.57
C VAL A 206 3.62 12.29 -8.05
N ASN A 207 2.59 12.45 -7.24
CA ASN A 207 1.24 12.03 -7.56
C ASN A 207 0.48 13.17 -8.25
N VAL A 208 -0.11 12.90 -9.41
CA VAL A 208 -0.83 13.86 -10.24
C VAL A 208 -2.16 13.27 -10.71
N PRO A 209 -3.17 14.09 -11.08
CA PRO A 209 -4.34 13.62 -11.79
C PRO A 209 -3.92 12.91 -13.10
N TYR A 210 -4.39 11.68 -13.33
CA TYR A 210 -4.00 10.93 -14.54
C TYR A 210 -4.25 11.73 -15.82
N SER A 211 -5.36 12.46 -15.89
CA SER A 211 -5.73 13.30 -17.04
C SER A 211 -4.80 14.48 -17.30
N SER A 212 -4.02 14.89 -16.29
CA SER A 212 -3.05 15.98 -16.45
C SER A 212 -1.77 15.56 -17.15
N MET A 213 -1.57 14.26 -17.36
CA MET A 213 -0.34 13.70 -17.95
C MET A 213 -0.41 13.51 -19.47
N ASP A 214 -1.59 13.63 -20.08
CA ASP A 214 -1.82 13.32 -21.48
C ASP A 214 -0.85 14.05 -22.44
N ASP A 215 -0.65 15.36 -22.23
CA ASP A 215 0.33 16.14 -23.02
C ASP A 215 1.80 15.77 -22.76
N LEU A 216 2.07 15.06 -21.65
CA LEU A 216 3.44 14.77 -21.23
C LEU A 216 3.90 13.39 -21.70
N VAL A 217 3.02 12.40 -21.64
CA VAL A 217 3.34 10.99 -21.94
C VAL A 217 2.47 10.39 -23.05
N GLY A 218 1.31 11.02 -23.37
CA GLY A 218 0.36 10.57 -24.38
C GLY A 218 -0.45 9.34 -23.92
N GLY A 219 -1.74 9.29 -24.29
CA GLY A 219 -2.58 8.11 -24.09
C GLY A 219 -2.80 7.71 -22.62
N THR A 220 -3.33 8.64 -21.81
CA THR A 220 -3.57 8.40 -20.38
C THR A 220 -4.98 7.93 -20.06
N ASP A 221 -5.80 7.65 -21.06
CA ASP A 221 -7.21 7.24 -20.92
C ASP A 221 -7.37 5.71 -20.84
N GLU A 222 -6.28 4.98 -20.84
CA GLU A 222 -6.25 3.54 -20.79
C GLU A 222 -5.42 3.07 -19.62
N PHE A 223 -5.96 2.16 -18.82
CA PHE A 223 -5.34 1.69 -17.61
C PHE A 223 -5.11 0.20 -17.68
N TYR A 224 -3.88 -0.17 -17.35
CA TYR A 224 -3.47 -1.57 -17.21
C TYR A 224 -3.98 -2.18 -15.91
N SER A 225 -4.11 -1.36 -14.86
CA SER A 225 -4.45 -1.81 -13.52
C SER A 225 -5.34 -0.80 -12.82
N ILE A 226 -6.29 -1.32 -12.05
CA ILE A 226 -7.09 -0.52 -11.11
C ILE A 226 -7.02 -1.11 -9.70
N THR A 227 -7.13 -0.24 -8.72
CA THR A 227 -7.29 -0.66 -7.32
C THR A 227 -8.69 -0.26 -6.84
N VAL A 228 -9.41 -1.24 -6.34
CA VAL A 228 -10.77 -1.09 -5.81
C VAL A 228 -10.75 -1.21 -4.30
N VAL A 229 -11.44 -0.31 -3.61
CA VAL A 229 -11.72 -0.41 -2.18
C VAL A 229 -13.11 -0.99 -1.96
N GLN A 230 -13.22 -1.98 -1.10
CA GLN A 230 -14.52 -2.49 -0.68
C GLN A 230 -15.29 -1.42 0.12
N ALA A 231 -16.61 -1.30 -0.13
CA ALA A 231 -17.48 -0.41 0.65
C ALA A 231 -17.58 -0.85 2.12
N ASP A 232 -17.55 -2.16 2.37
CA ASP A 232 -17.54 -2.77 3.69
C ASP A 232 -16.45 -3.85 3.74
N LYS A 233 -15.54 -3.72 4.70
CA LYS A 233 -14.41 -4.65 4.93
C LYS A 233 -14.85 -6.07 5.35
N THR A 234 -16.10 -6.25 5.70
CA THR A 234 -16.66 -7.57 6.05
C THR A 234 -17.13 -8.36 4.82
N LEU A 235 -17.18 -7.71 3.64
CA LEU A 235 -17.50 -8.39 2.39
C LEU A 235 -16.38 -9.35 2.00
N ASP A 236 -16.76 -10.43 1.34
CA ASP A 236 -15.79 -11.34 0.74
C ASP A 236 -15.14 -10.67 -0.48
N SER A 237 -13.81 -10.50 -0.43
CA SER A 237 -13.04 -9.85 -1.49
C SER A 237 -13.21 -10.55 -2.85
N GLN A 238 -13.39 -11.88 -2.86
CA GLN A 238 -13.60 -12.63 -4.09
C GLN A 238 -14.96 -12.31 -4.74
N ILE A 239 -15.98 -12.06 -3.92
CA ILE A 239 -17.29 -11.66 -4.43
C ILE A 239 -17.21 -10.27 -5.07
N VAL A 240 -16.55 -9.33 -4.39
CA VAL A 240 -16.37 -7.96 -4.93
C VAL A 240 -15.54 -7.99 -6.20
N ALA A 241 -14.42 -8.71 -6.22
CA ALA A 241 -13.58 -8.88 -7.40
C ALA A 241 -14.38 -9.45 -8.58
N SER A 242 -15.15 -10.53 -8.35
CA SER A 242 -15.98 -11.14 -9.39
C SER A 242 -17.05 -10.19 -9.95
N GLN A 243 -17.61 -9.31 -9.12
CA GLN A 243 -18.57 -8.31 -9.58
C GLN A 243 -17.90 -7.26 -10.46
N VAL A 244 -16.71 -6.80 -10.09
CA VAL A 244 -15.95 -5.82 -10.88
C VAL A 244 -15.52 -6.43 -12.21
N VAL A 245 -14.94 -7.63 -12.19
CA VAL A 245 -14.56 -8.36 -13.42
C VAL A 245 -15.76 -8.55 -14.33
N HIS A 246 -16.93 -8.95 -13.80
CA HIS A 246 -18.14 -9.10 -14.60
C HIS A 246 -18.61 -7.79 -15.27
N VAL A 247 -18.40 -6.64 -14.63
CA VAL A 247 -18.69 -5.32 -15.27
C VAL A 247 -17.74 -5.10 -16.43
N LEU A 248 -16.44 -5.37 -16.25
CA LEU A 248 -15.44 -5.21 -17.31
C LEU A 248 -15.72 -6.15 -18.49
N GLU A 249 -15.88 -7.46 -18.24
CA GLU A 249 -16.20 -8.45 -19.26
C GLU A 249 -17.44 -8.07 -20.09
N LYS A 250 -18.48 -7.61 -19.43
CA LYS A 250 -19.70 -7.19 -20.11
C LYS A 250 -19.50 -5.97 -21.00
N ARG A 251 -18.67 -5.02 -20.59
CA ARG A 251 -18.41 -3.79 -21.33
C ARG A 251 -17.48 -4.02 -22.51
N HIS A 252 -16.46 -4.83 -22.32
CA HIS A 252 -15.48 -5.17 -23.35
C HIS A 252 -15.87 -6.36 -24.22
N GLN A 253 -17.04 -6.97 -23.96
CA GLN A 253 -17.57 -8.14 -24.69
C GLN A 253 -16.61 -9.35 -24.71
N CYS A 254 -15.75 -9.44 -23.71
CA CYS A 254 -14.84 -10.54 -23.49
C CYS A 254 -15.40 -11.52 -22.42
N ALA A 255 -14.92 -12.74 -22.38
CA ALA A 255 -15.41 -13.76 -21.46
C ALA A 255 -14.25 -14.44 -20.74
N GLY A 256 -14.12 -14.14 -19.44
CA GLY A 256 -13.63 -15.07 -18.42
C GLY A 256 -12.13 -15.31 -18.30
N GLU A 257 -11.26 -14.68 -19.08
CA GLU A 257 -9.80 -14.92 -19.01
C GLU A 257 -8.95 -13.63 -19.06
N ASP A 258 -9.56 -12.45 -19.20
CA ASP A 258 -8.83 -11.22 -19.53
C ASP A 258 -8.51 -10.33 -18.31
N TYR A 259 -9.11 -10.63 -17.13
CA TYR A 259 -8.92 -9.87 -15.88
C TYR A 259 -8.67 -10.77 -14.67
#